data_350076e8a9e793e041e1b9c6dccca6f8
#
_entry.id   350076e8a9e793e041e1b9c6dccca6f8
#
_cell.length_a   1.000
_cell.length_b   1.000
_cell.length_c   1.000
_cell.angle_alpha   90.00
_cell.angle_beta   90.00
_cell.angle_gamma   90.00
#
_symmetry.space_group_name_H-M   'P 1'
#
loop_
_entity.id
_entity.type
_entity.pdbx_description
1 polymer ?
#
loop_
_entity_poly.entity_id
_entity_poly.type
_entity_poly.pdbx_seq_one_letter_code
_entity_poly.pdbx_strand_id
1 'polypeptide(L)' 'MELLPADDDADRTLESWAVADALASLRPDHRRVIVETYSRGCSVAEAAATLGIPAGTVKSRTFYALKALKLALQERGLAP' A
#
# COMPACT_ATOMS: atom_id res chain seq x y z
N MET A 1 10.98 5.92 -28.57
CA MET A 1 10.80 5.88 -27.82
C MET A 1 10.72 6.28 -27.09
N GLU A 2 10.46 6.47 -27.07
CA GLU A 2 10.29 6.78 -26.29
C GLU A 2 10.35 7.10 -25.44
N LEU A 3 10.14 7.47 -25.63
CA LEU A 3 10.22 7.87 -24.75
C LEU A 3 9.86 8.32 -23.67
N LEU A 4 9.90 8.14 -23.30
CA LEU A 4 9.58 8.23 -21.89
C LEU A 4 10.47 9.25 -21.22
N PRO A 5 9.89 10.10 -20.37
CA PRO A 5 10.74 10.98 -19.60
C PRO A 5 11.52 10.14 -18.59
N ALA A 6 12.73 9.81 -18.95
CA ALA A 6 13.54 8.90 -18.17
C ALA A 6 13.77 9.40 -16.75
N ASP A 7 13.93 10.72 -16.59
CA ASP A 7 14.19 11.29 -15.28
C ASP A 7 13.00 11.11 -14.34
N ASP A 8 11.80 11.38 -14.84
CA ASP A 8 10.58 11.20 -14.04
C ASP A 8 10.39 9.74 -13.69
N ASP A 9 10.67 8.86 -14.64
CA ASP A 9 10.54 7.42 -14.42
C ASP A 9 11.53 6.95 -13.37
N ALA A 10 12.75 7.46 -13.40
CA ALA A 10 13.77 7.08 -12.43
C ALA A 10 13.34 7.47 -11.01
N ASP A 11 12.87 8.70 -10.84
CA ASP A 11 12.43 9.16 -9.53
C ASP A 11 11.26 8.37 -9.03
N ARG A 12 10.29 8.12 -9.90
CA ARG A 12 9.14 7.33 -9.53
C ARG A 12 9.50 5.89 -9.21
N THR A 13 10.46 5.34 -9.93
CA THR A 13 10.92 3.98 -9.68
C THR A 13 11.52 3.86 -8.29
N LEU A 14 12.35 4.83 -7.91
CA LEU A 14 12.96 4.81 -6.57
C LEU A 14 11.91 4.93 -5.49
N GLU A 15 10.95 5.85 -5.66
CA GLU A 15 9.86 5.99 -4.72
C GLU A 15 9.01 4.73 -4.67
N SER A 16 8.75 4.13 -5.83
CA SER A 16 7.96 2.89 -5.90
C SER A 16 8.66 1.75 -5.19
N TRP A 17 9.97 1.64 -5.34
CA TRP A 17 10.74 0.60 -4.65
C TRP A 17 10.67 0.80 -3.14
N ALA A 18 10.80 2.04 -2.69
CA ALA A 18 10.74 2.34 -1.27
C ALA A 18 9.35 2.05 -0.70
N VAL A 19 8.30 2.39 -1.44
CA VAL A 19 6.94 2.08 -1.03
C VAL A 19 6.72 0.57 -1.02
N ALA A 20 7.18 -0.13 -2.06
CA ALA A 20 7.06 -1.58 -2.11
C ALA A 20 7.79 -2.23 -0.95
N ASP A 21 8.96 -1.72 -0.61
CA ASP A 21 9.74 -2.23 0.51
C ASP A 21 9.02 -1.98 1.83
N ALA A 22 8.44 -0.80 1.99
CA ALA A 22 7.66 -0.47 3.17
C ALA A 22 6.46 -1.41 3.31
N LEU A 23 5.74 -1.65 2.20
CA LEU A 23 4.62 -2.59 2.20
C LEU A 23 5.08 -4.00 2.56
N ALA A 24 6.21 -4.42 2.02
CA ALA A 24 6.74 -5.75 2.28
C ALA A 24 7.11 -5.94 3.75
N SER A 25 7.40 -4.85 4.46
CA SER A 25 7.76 -4.93 5.87
C SER A 25 6.55 -5.07 6.78
N LEU A 26 5.34 -4.86 6.26
CA LEU A 26 4.13 -4.96 7.04
C LEU A 26 3.74 -6.40 7.31
N ARG A 27 2.93 -6.61 8.34
CA ARG A 27 2.30 -7.89 8.56
C ARG A 27 1.49 -8.27 7.33
N PRO A 28 1.40 -9.58 7.01
CA PRO A 28 0.66 -10.00 5.81
C PRO A 28 -0.78 -9.52 5.77
N ASP A 29 -1.48 -9.53 6.90
CA ASP A 29 -2.89 -9.08 6.93
C ASP A 29 -3.01 -7.59 6.66
N HIS A 30 -2.07 -6.77 7.15
CA HIS A 30 -2.05 -5.34 6.86
C HIS A 30 -1.75 -5.10 5.37
N ARG A 31 -0.75 -5.78 4.85
CA ARG A 31 -0.37 -5.62 3.46
C ARG A 31 -1.53 -5.98 2.53
N ARG A 32 -2.21 -7.08 2.81
CA ARG A 32 -3.30 -7.55 1.95
C ARG A 32 -4.45 -6.55 1.87
N VAL A 33 -4.84 -5.98 2.99
CA VAL A 33 -5.97 -5.04 2.99
C VAL A 33 -5.60 -3.77 2.23
N ILE A 34 -4.35 -3.32 2.33
CA ILE A 34 -3.90 -2.14 1.58
C ILE A 34 -3.86 -2.44 0.09
N VAL A 35 -3.35 -3.61 -0.29
CA VAL A 35 -3.29 -4.00 -1.70
C VAL A 35 -4.69 -4.05 -2.30
N GLU A 36 -5.64 -4.68 -1.62
CA GLU A 36 -7.00 -4.81 -2.16
C GLU A 36 -7.70 -3.46 -2.27
N THR A 37 -7.56 -2.60 -1.26
CA THR A 37 -8.32 -1.36 -1.24
C THR A 37 -7.67 -0.24 -2.03
N TYR A 38 -6.35 -0.13 -2.00
CA TYR A 38 -5.66 0.99 -2.65
C TYR A 38 -5.00 0.61 -3.97
N SER A 39 -4.32 -0.51 -4.03
CA SER A 39 -3.65 -0.89 -5.28
C SER A 39 -4.63 -1.43 -6.30
N ARG A 40 -5.58 -2.23 -5.86
CA ARG A 40 -6.57 -2.82 -6.77
C ARG A 40 -7.85 -2.01 -6.84
N GLY A 41 -8.00 -1.02 -5.98
CA GLY A 41 -9.16 -0.14 -6.00
C GLY A 41 -10.48 -0.77 -5.62
N CYS A 42 -10.44 -1.85 -4.85
CA CYS A 42 -11.65 -2.52 -4.41
C CYS A 42 -12.38 -1.72 -3.35
N SER A 43 -13.71 -1.77 -3.39
CA SER A 43 -14.51 -1.21 -2.31
C SER A 43 -14.33 -2.05 -1.05
N VAL A 44 -14.78 -1.52 0.08
CA VAL A 44 -14.74 -2.28 1.34
C VAL A 44 -15.47 -3.60 1.19
N ALA A 45 -16.64 -3.59 0.55
CA ALA A 45 -17.42 -4.82 0.36
C ALA A 45 -16.67 -5.81 -0.52
N GLU A 46 -16.05 -5.34 -1.60
CA GLU A 46 -15.29 -6.20 -2.49
C GLU A 46 -14.07 -6.79 -1.79
N ALA A 47 -13.37 -5.97 -1.03
CA ALA A 47 -12.21 -6.44 -0.28
C ALA A 47 -12.62 -7.47 0.77
N ALA A 48 -13.75 -7.24 1.44
CA ALA A 48 -14.25 -8.19 2.43
C ALA A 48 -14.52 -9.55 1.79
N ALA A 49 -15.15 -9.54 0.63
CA ALA A 49 -15.44 -10.77 -0.08
C ALA A 49 -14.15 -11.48 -0.51
N THR A 50 -13.21 -10.74 -1.05
CA THR A 50 -11.94 -11.31 -1.52
C THR A 50 -11.12 -11.88 -0.37
N LEU A 51 -11.07 -11.16 0.73
CA LEU A 51 -10.25 -11.57 1.88
C LEU A 51 -10.95 -12.53 2.82
N GLY A 52 -12.28 -12.71 2.64
CA GLY A 52 -13.05 -13.60 3.48
C GLY A 52 -13.22 -13.09 4.91
N ILE A 53 -13.31 -11.78 5.09
CA ILE A 53 -13.48 -11.17 6.42
C ILE A 53 -14.64 -10.18 6.39
N PRO A 54 -15.22 -9.86 7.56
CA PRO A 54 -16.32 -8.89 7.61
C PRO A 54 -15.89 -7.50 7.15
N ALA A 55 -16.84 -6.75 6.60
CA ALA A 55 -16.57 -5.39 6.12
C ALA A 55 -16.06 -4.48 7.23
N GLY A 56 -16.61 -4.63 8.44
CA GLY A 56 -16.10 -3.85 9.57
C GLY A 56 -14.65 -4.15 9.90
N THR A 57 -14.25 -5.39 9.71
CA THR A 57 -12.86 -5.79 9.91
C THR A 57 -11.97 -5.19 8.84
N VAL A 58 -12.46 -5.11 7.58
CA VAL A 58 -11.70 -4.42 6.53
C VAL A 58 -11.43 -2.98 6.94
N LYS A 59 -12.45 -2.28 7.43
CA LYS A 59 -12.30 -0.87 7.81
C LYS A 59 -11.29 -0.68 8.93
N SER A 60 -11.43 -1.44 10.02
CA SER A 60 -10.52 -1.29 11.15
C SER A 60 -9.11 -1.73 10.80
N ARG A 61 -8.98 -2.81 10.05
CA ARG A 61 -7.66 -3.30 9.66
C ARG A 61 -6.97 -2.32 8.72
N THR A 62 -7.73 -1.69 7.81
CA THR A 62 -7.19 -0.67 6.93
C THR A 62 -6.66 0.51 7.74
N PHE A 63 -7.39 0.92 8.75
CA PHE A 63 -6.95 2.02 9.61
C PHE A 63 -5.58 1.72 10.24
N TYR A 64 -5.44 0.56 10.84
CA TYR A 64 -4.18 0.19 11.48
C TYR A 64 -3.09 -0.11 10.47
N ALA A 65 -3.46 -0.67 9.33
CA ALA A 65 -2.49 -0.93 8.26
C ALA A 65 -1.89 0.37 7.72
N LEU A 66 -2.72 1.40 7.55
CA LEU A 66 -2.23 2.68 7.08
C LEU A 66 -1.32 3.35 8.11
N LYS A 67 -1.61 3.19 9.40
CA LYS A 67 -0.70 3.69 10.43
C LYS A 67 0.64 2.97 10.36
N ALA A 68 0.61 1.66 10.20
CA ALA A 68 1.84 0.88 10.09
C ALA A 68 2.63 1.26 8.84
N LEU A 69 1.93 1.47 7.73
CA LEU A 69 2.58 1.89 6.49
C LEU A 69 3.23 3.27 6.65
N LYS A 70 2.53 4.19 7.30
CA LYS A 70 3.08 5.53 7.53
C LYS A 70 4.39 5.44 8.31
N LEU A 71 4.40 4.64 9.37
CA LEU A 71 5.62 4.46 10.16
C LEU A 71 6.74 3.86 9.32
N ALA A 72 6.43 2.86 8.51
CA ALA A 72 7.43 2.24 7.65
C ALA A 72 8.00 3.23 6.65
N LEU A 73 7.15 4.11 6.12
CA LEU A 73 7.60 5.14 5.19
C LEU A 73 8.46 6.19 5.89
N GLN A 74 8.11 6.55 7.12
CA GLN A 74 8.90 7.49 7.91
C GLN A 74 10.28 6.94 8.18
N GLU A 75 10.37 5.65 8.48
CA GLU A 75 11.66 5.01 8.73
C GLU A 75 12.56 5.06 7.49
N ARG A 76 11.95 5.18 6.31
CA ARG A 76 12.68 5.26 5.06
C ARG A 76 12.82 6.69 4.55
N GLY A 77 12.40 7.68 5.35
CA GLY A 77 12.52 9.08 5.00
C GLY A 77 11.53 9.56 3.95
N LEU A 78 10.44 8.82 3.73
CA LEU A 78 9.47 9.13 2.69
C LEU A 78 8.25 9.90 3.21
N ALA A 79 8.06 9.97 4.52
CA ALA A 79 6.94 10.68 5.10
C ALA A 79 7.43 11.49 6.29
N PRO A 80 6.82 12.66 6.56
CA PRO A 80 7.19 13.47 7.71
C PRO A 80 6.85 12.81 9.03
#